data_485d61f223ea52b1712843be3bd4e460
#
_entry.id   485d61f223ea52b1712843be3bd4e460
#
_cell.length_a   1.000
_cell.length_b   1.000
_cell.length_c   1.000
_cell.angle_alpha   90.00
_cell.angle_beta   90.00
_cell.angle_gamma   90.00
#
_symmetry.space_group_name_H-M   'P 1'
#
loop_
_entity.id
_entity.type
_entity.pdbx_description
1 polymer ?
#
loop_
_entity_poly.entity_id
_entity_poly.type
_entity_poly.pdbx_seq_one_letter_code
_entity_poly.pdbx_strand_id
1 'polypeptide(L)'
;METSKNKFEIIHETISKADNRLSVKMLCEIAGVSRSGYYNWVHSAEKRAEKESRDRADFERILEAYSFRGYDKGAQGIYMRLLHMEPPIVMNVKKIRRLMKKYGLICNIRKANPYRRMVRAIKTNNIADNLVKREFEKYGARKILLTDVTYIPFDGRFCYLSTIMDAFTKEILSYVLSGSLEVDFVLKTVHLMIEKHGVSLTAETIIHSDQGCHYTSCSFIQLVKDKGLRQSMSRRGNCWDNAPQESFFGRMKDHIGDRIKECTTYRDVLAIIDDWMDYYNNDRYQWELAKLSPNEYYKYITTGIYPIKGRKAPVDKIGRAHV
;
A
#
# COMPACT_ATOMS: atom_id res chain seq x y z
N MET A 1 -16.43 32.10 -5.48
CA MET A 1 -16.89 32.96 -4.36
C MET A 1 -15.74 33.15 -3.39
N GLU A 2 -15.29 34.37 -3.18
CA GLU A 2 -14.29 34.69 -2.17
C GLU A 2 -14.85 34.43 -0.77
N THR A 3 -14.03 33.76 0.06
CA THR A 3 -14.41 33.47 1.43
C THR A 3 -14.36 34.74 2.29
N SER A 4 -15.18 34.85 3.34
CA SER A 4 -15.16 36.00 4.26
C SER A 4 -13.77 36.29 4.85
N LYS A 5 -12.91 35.26 4.94
CA LYS A 5 -11.53 35.38 5.40
C LYS A 5 -10.66 36.20 4.44
N ASN A 6 -10.75 35.92 3.14
CA ASN A 6 -10.01 36.68 2.10
C ASN A 6 -10.46 38.15 2.07
N LYS A 7 -11.76 38.39 2.30
CA LYS A 7 -12.30 39.74 2.36
C LYS A 7 -11.73 40.55 3.53
N PHE A 8 -11.56 39.93 4.71
CA PHE A 8 -10.94 40.60 5.85
C PHE A 8 -9.47 40.91 5.66
N GLU A 9 -8.72 40.04 4.99
CA GLU A 9 -7.33 40.27 4.60
C GLU A 9 -7.22 41.48 3.66
N ILE A 10 -8.05 41.57 2.63
CA ILE A 10 -8.09 42.69 1.68
C ILE A 10 -8.45 44.00 2.40
N ILE A 11 -9.43 43.99 3.30
CA ILE A 11 -9.81 45.15 4.10
C ILE A 11 -8.62 45.61 4.95
N HIS A 12 -7.92 44.69 5.61
CA HIS A 12 -6.78 45.00 6.48
C HIS A 12 -5.60 45.60 5.71
N GLU A 13 -5.28 45.00 4.57
CA GLU A 13 -4.25 45.50 3.66
C GLU A 13 -4.62 46.90 3.11
N THR A 14 -5.89 47.08 2.75
CA THR A 14 -6.35 48.38 2.24
C THR A 14 -6.25 49.47 3.30
N ILE A 15 -6.64 49.19 4.56
CA ILE A 15 -6.52 50.15 5.67
C ILE A 15 -5.05 50.53 5.94
N SER A 16 -4.13 49.59 5.75
CA SER A 16 -2.70 49.80 6.00
C SER A 16 -2.00 50.64 4.92
N LYS A 17 -2.65 50.91 3.77
CA LYS A 17 -2.10 51.73 2.71
C LYS A 17 -2.14 53.23 3.07
N ALA A 18 -1.04 53.94 2.84
CA ALA A 18 -0.90 55.35 3.16
C ALA A 18 -1.85 56.28 2.39
N ASP A 19 -2.33 55.87 1.23
CA ASP A 19 -3.26 56.60 0.35
C ASP A 19 -4.74 56.25 0.59
N ASN A 20 -5.02 55.36 1.53
CA ASN A 20 -6.39 54.95 1.83
C ASN A 20 -7.20 56.03 2.52
N ARG A 21 -8.34 56.40 1.92
CA ARG A 21 -9.30 57.36 2.44
C ARG A 21 -10.58 56.72 2.99
N LEU A 22 -10.71 55.39 2.92
CA LEU A 22 -11.92 54.69 3.30
C LEU A 22 -11.84 54.20 4.75
N SER A 23 -12.94 54.37 5.49
CA SER A 23 -13.04 53.84 6.86
C SER A 23 -13.29 52.32 6.86
N VAL A 24 -12.98 51.65 7.99
CA VAL A 24 -13.32 50.23 8.20
C VAL A 24 -14.80 49.96 7.95
N LYS A 25 -15.68 50.90 8.33
CA LYS A 25 -17.13 50.78 8.09
C LYS A 25 -17.44 50.67 6.61
N MET A 26 -16.91 51.60 5.81
CA MET A 26 -17.16 51.65 4.35
C MET A 26 -16.59 50.40 3.65
N LEU A 27 -15.39 49.97 4.01
CA LEU A 27 -14.77 48.80 3.43
C LEU A 27 -15.53 47.51 3.76
N CYS A 28 -16.05 47.38 5.00
CA CYS A 28 -16.88 46.26 5.37
C CYS A 28 -18.23 46.23 4.64
N GLU A 29 -18.84 47.41 4.41
CA GLU A 29 -20.08 47.55 3.62
C GLU A 29 -19.85 47.17 2.17
N ILE A 30 -18.79 47.66 1.54
CA ILE A 30 -18.41 47.32 0.16
C ILE A 30 -18.14 45.80 0.02
N ALA A 31 -17.41 45.20 0.98
CA ALA A 31 -17.08 43.78 0.94
C ALA A 31 -18.27 42.89 1.38
N GLY A 32 -19.38 43.44 1.89
CA GLY A 32 -20.53 42.68 2.35
C GLY A 32 -20.19 41.79 3.57
N VAL A 33 -19.42 42.33 4.55
CA VAL A 33 -19.05 41.66 5.80
C VAL A 33 -19.36 42.55 7.02
N SER A 34 -19.54 41.93 8.20
CA SER A 34 -19.79 42.68 9.42
C SER A 34 -18.50 43.28 10.01
N ARG A 35 -18.60 44.47 10.57
CA ARG A 35 -17.49 45.13 11.30
C ARG A 35 -17.02 44.30 12.48
N SER A 36 -17.96 43.75 13.25
CA SER A 36 -17.63 42.85 14.37
C SER A 36 -16.85 41.64 13.92
N GLY A 37 -17.20 41.04 12.77
CA GLY A 37 -16.46 39.95 12.16
C GLY A 37 -15.02 40.35 11.81
N TYR A 38 -14.84 41.57 11.24
CA TYR A 38 -13.51 42.08 10.93
C TYR A 38 -12.65 42.26 12.20
N TYR A 39 -13.17 42.95 13.22
CA TYR A 39 -12.41 43.13 14.47
C TYR A 39 -12.11 41.82 15.18
N ASN A 40 -13.05 40.90 15.25
CA ASN A 40 -12.78 39.54 15.75
C ASN A 40 -11.67 38.83 14.95
N TRP A 41 -11.64 39.03 13.63
CA TRP A 41 -10.59 38.50 12.79
C TRP A 41 -9.24 39.18 13.13
N VAL A 42 -9.17 40.48 13.30
CA VAL A 42 -7.94 41.20 13.72
C VAL A 42 -7.46 40.69 15.08
N HIS A 43 -8.30 40.67 16.11
CA HIS A 43 -7.94 40.22 17.46
C HIS A 43 -7.52 38.75 17.52
N SER A 44 -7.93 37.95 16.56
CA SER A 44 -7.52 36.53 16.48
C SER A 44 -6.24 36.31 15.67
N ALA A 45 -5.48 37.37 15.30
CA ALA A 45 -4.29 37.26 14.45
C ALA A 45 -3.23 36.37 15.07
N GLU A 46 -2.89 36.54 16.34
CA GLU A 46 -1.91 35.70 17.05
C GLU A 46 -2.33 34.23 17.08
N LYS A 47 -3.59 33.94 17.42
CA LYS A 47 -4.12 32.58 17.44
C LYS A 47 -4.07 31.92 16.05
N ARG A 48 -4.27 32.73 15.00
CA ARG A 48 -4.11 32.20 13.61
C ARG A 48 -2.66 31.92 13.28
N ALA A 49 -1.73 32.83 13.67
CA ALA A 49 -0.30 32.62 13.46
C ALA A 49 0.23 31.38 14.21
N GLU A 50 -0.16 31.21 15.46
CA GLU A 50 0.18 30.01 16.24
C GLU A 50 -0.38 28.72 15.61
N LYS A 51 -1.64 28.78 15.12
CA LYS A 51 -2.25 27.64 14.43
C LYS A 51 -1.50 27.31 13.14
N GLU A 52 -1.12 28.36 12.40
CA GLU A 52 -0.36 28.19 11.16
C GLU A 52 1.02 27.59 11.42
N SER A 53 1.73 28.08 12.45
CA SER A 53 3.02 27.53 12.87
C SER A 53 2.90 26.05 13.26
N ARG A 54 1.89 25.68 14.05
CA ARG A 54 1.60 24.28 14.41
C ARG A 54 1.23 23.44 13.20
N ASP A 55 0.41 23.96 12.30
CA ASP A 55 0.02 23.27 11.07
C ASP A 55 1.25 23.00 10.19
N ARG A 56 2.18 23.97 10.11
CA ARG A 56 3.42 23.81 9.34
C ARG A 56 4.35 22.76 9.96
N ALA A 57 4.57 22.81 11.27
CA ALA A 57 5.37 21.80 11.97
C ALA A 57 4.79 20.40 11.84
N ASP A 58 3.46 20.26 11.92
CA ASP A 58 2.80 18.99 11.68
C ASP A 58 2.92 18.52 10.22
N PHE A 59 2.91 19.47 9.27
CA PHE A 59 3.05 19.16 7.85
C PHE A 59 4.48 18.67 7.52
N GLU A 60 5.52 19.21 8.14
CA GLU A 60 6.89 18.72 7.98
C GLU A 60 7.01 17.24 8.37
N ARG A 61 6.38 16.85 9.48
CA ARG A 61 6.31 15.44 9.90
C ARG A 61 5.53 14.56 8.91
N ILE A 62 4.46 15.11 8.33
CA ILE A 62 3.70 14.44 7.26
C ILE A 62 4.60 14.26 6.03
N LEU A 63 5.38 15.26 5.65
CA LEU A 63 6.26 15.22 4.50
C LEU A 63 7.40 14.22 4.69
N GLU A 64 8.01 14.15 5.88
CA GLU A 64 8.99 13.14 6.24
C GLU A 64 8.41 11.72 6.11
N ALA A 65 7.22 11.50 6.68
CA ALA A 65 6.55 10.21 6.56
C ALA A 65 6.16 9.86 5.12
N TYR A 66 5.79 10.86 4.31
CA TYR A 66 5.44 10.69 2.90
C TYR A 66 6.65 10.27 2.07
N SER A 67 7.79 10.96 2.23
CA SER A 67 9.01 10.75 1.44
C SER A 67 9.80 9.51 1.83
N PHE A 68 9.46 8.86 2.94
CA PHE A 68 10.16 7.67 3.43
C PHE A 68 10.24 6.57 2.36
N ARG A 69 11.47 6.12 2.05
CA ARG A 69 11.79 5.13 0.99
C ARG A 69 11.36 5.56 -0.42
N GLY A 70 10.97 6.81 -0.65
CA GLY A 70 10.61 7.33 -1.97
C GLY A 70 9.32 6.77 -2.59
N TYR A 71 8.52 6.03 -1.83
CA TYR A 71 7.26 5.46 -2.32
C TYR A 71 6.05 6.30 -1.88
N ASP A 72 5.15 6.57 -2.81
CA ASP A 72 3.95 7.36 -2.57
C ASP A 72 3.03 6.74 -1.51
N LYS A 73 2.59 7.55 -0.57
CA LYS A 73 1.72 7.15 0.52
C LYS A 73 0.49 8.04 0.61
N GLY A 74 -0.69 7.44 0.60
CA GLY A 74 -1.92 8.16 0.95
C GLY A 74 -2.01 8.46 2.46
N ALA A 75 -3.00 9.24 2.87
CA ALA A 75 -3.17 9.67 4.27
C ALA A 75 -3.18 8.53 5.31
N GLN A 76 -3.67 7.34 4.95
CA GLN A 76 -3.62 6.17 5.83
C GLN A 76 -2.21 5.60 5.95
N GLY A 77 -1.46 5.54 4.83
CA GLY A 77 -0.06 5.11 4.83
C GLY A 77 0.83 6.05 5.66
N ILE A 78 0.64 7.37 5.49
CA ILE A 78 1.31 8.40 6.31
C ILE A 78 0.98 8.20 7.80
N TYR A 79 -0.29 8.02 8.15
CA TYR A 79 -0.70 7.75 9.53
C TYR A 79 0.01 6.54 10.12
N MET A 80 0.05 5.43 9.40
CA MET A 80 0.72 4.22 9.86
C MET A 80 2.23 4.43 10.00
N ARG A 81 2.87 5.12 9.05
CA ARG A 81 4.30 5.45 9.15
C ARG A 81 4.61 6.33 10.37
N LEU A 82 3.79 7.35 10.64
CA LEU A 82 3.93 8.20 11.82
C LEU A 82 3.86 7.40 13.14
N LEU A 83 3.05 6.34 13.19
CA LEU A 83 2.98 5.45 14.35
C LEU A 83 4.25 4.60 14.56
N HIS A 84 5.02 4.35 13.50
CA HIS A 84 6.26 3.57 13.52
C HIS A 84 7.53 4.46 13.61
N MET A 85 7.37 5.77 13.79
CA MET A 85 8.49 6.67 14.10
C MET A 85 8.92 6.51 15.57
N GLU A 86 10.15 6.89 15.87
CA GLU A 86 10.67 6.94 17.25
C GLU A 86 10.99 8.39 17.66
N PRO A 87 10.22 8.95 18.58
CA PRO A 87 9.01 8.40 19.24
C PRO A 87 7.80 8.34 18.29
N PRO A 88 6.81 7.44 18.55
CA PRO A 88 5.60 7.36 17.75
C PRO A 88 4.79 8.66 17.72
N ILE A 89 4.41 9.12 16.52
CA ILE A 89 3.65 10.34 16.34
C ILE A 89 2.17 10.00 16.12
N VAL A 90 1.31 10.50 17.00
CA VAL A 90 -0.14 10.27 16.93
C VAL A 90 -0.81 11.48 16.28
N MET A 91 -1.25 11.33 15.04
CA MET A 91 -1.95 12.38 14.31
C MET A 91 -3.23 11.83 13.68
N ASN A 92 -4.37 12.51 13.87
CA ASN A 92 -5.64 12.05 13.29
C ASN A 92 -5.60 12.07 11.75
N VAL A 93 -6.08 11.01 11.11
CA VAL A 93 -6.12 10.88 9.64
C VAL A 93 -6.89 12.04 8.98
N LYS A 94 -7.94 12.59 9.63
CA LYS A 94 -8.65 13.78 9.14
C LYS A 94 -7.73 15.01 9.11
N LYS A 95 -6.86 15.19 10.14
CA LYS A 95 -5.87 16.26 10.18
C LYS A 95 -4.83 16.08 9.07
N ILE A 96 -4.32 14.87 8.87
CA ILE A 96 -3.39 14.55 7.78
C ILE A 96 -4.00 14.95 6.43
N ARG A 97 -5.22 14.51 6.11
CA ARG A 97 -5.90 14.86 4.85
C ARG A 97 -6.08 16.38 4.69
N ARG A 98 -6.44 17.07 5.77
CA ARG A 98 -6.59 18.53 5.76
C ARG A 98 -5.26 19.23 5.44
N LEU A 99 -4.17 18.82 6.07
CA LEU A 99 -2.84 19.39 5.86
C LEU A 99 -2.27 19.04 4.47
N MET A 100 -2.42 17.81 4.00
CA MET A 100 -2.08 17.43 2.63
C MET A 100 -2.78 18.34 1.62
N LYS A 101 -4.11 18.53 1.76
CA LYS A 101 -4.88 19.43 0.89
C LYS A 101 -4.41 20.88 1.00
N LYS A 102 -4.16 21.37 2.23
CA LYS A 102 -3.76 22.76 2.50
C LYS A 102 -2.43 23.11 1.85
N TYR A 103 -1.48 22.20 1.88
CA TYR A 103 -0.12 22.40 1.35
C TYR A 103 0.12 21.73 -0.01
N GLY A 104 -0.93 21.26 -0.69
CA GLY A 104 -0.85 20.74 -2.05
C GLY A 104 -0.14 19.39 -2.20
N LEU A 105 -0.01 18.61 -1.11
CA LEU A 105 0.59 17.28 -1.19
C LEU A 105 -0.41 16.27 -1.77
N ILE A 106 -0.13 15.81 -2.98
CA ILE A 106 -0.98 14.87 -3.72
C ILE A 106 -0.29 13.51 -3.77
N CYS A 107 -1.01 12.46 -3.45
CA CYS A 107 -0.55 11.09 -3.67
C CYS A 107 -1.06 10.60 -5.03
N ASN A 108 -0.16 10.27 -5.95
CA ASN A 108 -0.46 9.79 -7.30
C ASN A 108 -0.83 8.30 -7.28
N ILE A 109 -1.97 7.96 -6.70
CA ILE A 109 -2.48 6.59 -6.75
C ILE A 109 -3.35 6.45 -7.99
N ARG A 110 -2.95 5.52 -8.88
CA ARG A 110 -3.72 5.15 -10.06
C ARG A 110 -5.08 4.60 -9.65
N LYS A 111 -6.16 5.14 -10.23
CA LYS A 111 -7.48 4.53 -10.12
C LYS A 111 -7.52 3.24 -10.92
N ALA A 112 -7.85 2.12 -10.27
CA ALA A 112 -8.00 0.83 -10.94
C ALA A 112 -9.04 0.93 -12.07
N ASN A 113 -8.67 0.49 -13.28
CA ASN A 113 -9.62 0.41 -14.39
C ASN A 113 -10.49 -0.85 -14.21
N PRO A 114 -11.80 -0.71 -13.97
CA PRO A 114 -12.69 -1.85 -13.72
C PRO A 114 -12.85 -2.77 -14.95
N TYR A 115 -12.56 -2.29 -16.16
CA TYR A 115 -12.73 -3.04 -17.42
C TYR A 115 -11.54 -3.93 -17.81
N ARG A 116 -10.40 -3.89 -17.11
CA ARG A 116 -9.20 -4.71 -17.41
C ARG A 116 -9.32 -6.19 -17.02
N ARG A 117 -10.46 -6.63 -16.49
CA ARG A 117 -10.65 -7.95 -15.84
C ARG A 117 -11.09 -9.09 -16.76
N MET A 118 -11.13 -8.89 -18.09
CA MET A 118 -11.51 -9.93 -19.05
C MET A 118 -10.29 -10.45 -19.83
N VAL A 119 -9.49 -11.31 -19.24
CA VAL A 119 -8.49 -12.11 -19.98
C VAL A 119 -9.03 -13.52 -20.18
N ARG A 120 -9.05 -13.99 -21.43
CA ARG A 120 -9.51 -15.34 -21.81
C ARG A 120 -8.48 -16.38 -21.39
N ALA A 121 -8.87 -17.35 -20.57
CA ALA A 121 -8.03 -18.50 -20.21
C ALA A 121 -8.00 -19.56 -21.32
N ILE A 122 -6.82 -20.10 -21.62
CA ILE A 122 -6.60 -21.22 -22.53
C ILE A 122 -6.97 -22.53 -21.81
N LYS A 123 -7.59 -23.48 -22.50
CA LYS A 123 -7.94 -24.79 -21.92
C LYS A 123 -6.69 -25.64 -21.67
N THR A 124 -6.48 -26.06 -20.43
CA THR A 124 -5.51 -27.09 -20.04
C THR A 124 -6.21 -28.26 -19.36
N ASN A 125 -5.67 -29.49 -19.50
CA ASN A 125 -6.33 -30.71 -19.01
C ASN A 125 -6.00 -31.08 -17.55
N ASN A 126 -4.94 -30.51 -16.96
CA ASN A 126 -4.46 -30.83 -15.61
C ASN A 126 -4.92 -29.75 -14.61
N ILE A 127 -6.19 -29.81 -14.19
CA ILE A 127 -6.79 -28.82 -13.30
C ILE A 127 -7.00 -29.46 -11.93
N ALA A 128 -6.41 -28.88 -10.88
CA ALA A 128 -6.67 -29.24 -9.50
C ALA A 128 -7.94 -28.55 -8.96
N ASP A 129 -8.59 -29.18 -7.97
CA ASP A 129 -9.79 -28.62 -7.32
C ASP A 129 -9.51 -27.31 -6.57
N ASN A 130 -10.49 -26.42 -6.53
CA ASN A 130 -10.43 -25.20 -5.70
C ASN A 130 -10.72 -25.53 -4.24
N LEU A 131 -9.68 -25.77 -3.46
CA LEU A 131 -9.76 -26.10 -2.04
C LEU A 131 -9.98 -24.88 -1.15
N VAL A 132 -9.61 -23.70 -1.61
CA VAL A 132 -9.52 -22.47 -0.78
C VAL A 132 -10.84 -21.72 -0.67
N LYS A 133 -11.66 -21.76 -1.71
CA LYS A 133 -12.99 -21.11 -1.78
C LYS A 133 -13.03 -19.65 -1.28
N ARG A 134 -11.93 -18.89 -1.38
CA ARG A 134 -11.74 -17.48 -0.92
C ARG A 134 -11.75 -17.28 0.60
N GLU A 135 -11.70 -18.33 1.38
CA GLU A 135 -11.76 -18.25 2.84
C GLU A 135 -10.35 -18.13 3.46
N PHE A 136 -9.48 -17.28 2.89
CA PHE A 136 -8.07 -17.14 3.26
C PHE A 136 -7.84 -16.89 4.75
N GLU A 137 -8.73 -16.13 5.40
CA GLU A 137 -8.58 -15.74 6.82
C GLU A 137 -8.84 -16.88 7.81
N LYS A 138 -9.56 -17.93 7.37
CA LYS A 138 -9.90 -19.06 8.24
C LYS A 138 -8.72 -19.98 8.55
N TYR A 139 -7.73 -20.00 7.67
CA TYR A 139 -6.66 -21.00 7.74
C TYR A 139 -5.45 -20.57 8.57
N GLY A 140 -5.24 -19.27 8.75
CA GLY A 140 -4.07 -18.74 9.45
C GLY A 140 -2.80 -18.68 8.58
N ALA A 141 -1.71 -18.23 9.19
CA ALA A 141 -0.43 -18.05 8.50
C ALA A 141 0.16 -19.38 8.00
N ARG A 142 0.84 -19.34 6.85
CA ARG A 142 1.55 -20.48 6.21
C ARG A 142 0.66 -21.66 5.79
N LYS A 143 -0.65 -21.49 5.81
CA LYS A 143 -1.59 -22.55 5.39
C LYS A 143 -2.02 -22.43 3.92
N ILE A 144 -2.17 -21.21 3.42
CA ILE A 144 -2.51 -20.95 2.02
C ILE A 144 -1.46 -20.03 1.42
N LEU A 145 -0.77 -20.52 0.41
CA LEU A 145 0.24 -19.79 -0.35
C LEU A 145 -0.31 -19.51 -1.74
N LEU A 146 -0.38 -18.24 -2.10
CA LEU A 146 -0.81 -17.80 -3.44
C LEU A 146 0.42 -17.67 -4.34
N THR A 147 0.36 -18.23 -5.55
CA THR A 147 1.41 -18.03 -6.54
C THR A 147 0.85 -17.50 -7.84
N ASP A 148 1.59 -16.62 -8.48
CA ASP A 148 1.22 -16.03 -9.77
C ASP A 148 2.46 -15.47 -10.48
N VAL A 149 2.33 -15.23 -11.78
CA VAL A 149 3.36 -14.66 -12.65
C VAL A 149 2.87 -13.36 -13.25
N THR A 150 3.72 -12.32 -13.19
CA THR A 150 3.42 -11.05 -13.87
C THR A 150 4.49 -10.69 -14.88
N TYR A 151 4.07 -9.97 -15.93
CA TYR A 151 4.92 -9.46 -16.99
C TYR A 151 5.41 -8.04 -16.65
N ILE A 152 6.69 -7.81 -16.82
CA ILE A 152 7.36 -6.53 -16.53
C ILE A 152 8.05 -6.06 -17.81
N PRO A 153 7.49 -5.05 -18.50
CA PRO A 153 8.10 -4.48 -19.70
C PRO A 153 9.26 -3.56 -19.34
N PHE A 154 10.40 -3.72 -20.01
CA PHE A 154 11.56 -2.82 -19.96
C PHE A 154 12.32 -2.86 -21.28
N ASP A 155 12.86 -1.76 -21.73
CA ASP A 155 13.73 -1.65 -22.92
C ASP A 155 13.20 -2.43 -24.15
N GLY A 156 11.91 -2.30 -24.45
CA GLY A 156 11.25 -3.01 -25.57
C GLY A 156 11.12 -4.53 -25.40
N ARG A 157 11.50 -5.07 -24.23
CA ARG A 157 11.47 -6.50 -23.88
C ARG A 157 10.57 -6.76 -22.69
N PHE A 158 10.46 -8.03 -22.28
CA PHE A 158 9.75 -8.46 -21.08
C PHE A 158 10.64 -9.27 -20.17
N CYS A 159 10.53 -9.00 -18.86
CA CYS A 159 10.87 -9.95 -17.81
C CYS A 159 9.60 -10.51 -17.21
N TYR A 160 9.75 -11.64 -16.55
CA TYR A 160 8.66 -12.40 -15.91
C TYR A 160 8.99 -12.54 -14.43
N LEU A 161 8.08 -12.12 -13.57
CA LEU A 161 8.26 -12.21 -12.13
C LEU A 161 7.27 -13.22 -11.57
N SER A 162 7.79 -14.32 -11.04
CA SER A 162 7.04 -15.29 -10.24
C SER A 162 7.15 -14.95 -8.77
N THR A 163 6.05 -15.03 -8.04
CA THR A 163 6.01 -14.74 -6.59
C THR A 163 5.18 -15.78 -5.86
N ILE A 164 5.54 -16.03 -4.60
CA ILE A 164 4.71 -16.80 -3.65
C ILE A 164 4.42 -15.91 -2.45
N MET A 165 3.14 -15.71 -2.18
CA MET A 165 2.61 -14.88 -1.08
C MET A 165 1.86 -15.76 -0.07
N ASP A 166 2.09 -15.54 1.21
CA ASP A 166 1.18 -16.03 2.25
C ASP A 166 -0.15 -15.26 2.21
N ALA A 167 -1.23 -15.96 1.94
CA ALA A 167 -2.55 -15.36 1.80
C ALA A 167 -3.05 -14.66 3.07
N PHE A 168 -2.62 -15.11 4.25
CA PHE A 168 -3.02 -14.57 5.54
C PHE A 168 -2.22 -13.31 5.91
N THR A 169 -0.89 -13.42 5.94
CA THR A 169 0.00 -12.30 6.34
C THR A 169 0.31 -11.32 5.23
N LYS A 170 -0.01 -11.68 3.98
CA LYS A 170 0.36 -10.94 2.75
C LYS A 170 1.87 -10.85 2.52
N GLU A 171 2.68 -11.59 3.26
CA GLU A 171 4.13 -11.63 3.10
C GLU A 171 4.52 -12.32 1.80
N ILE A 172 5.43 -11.71 1.05
CA ILE A 172 6.07 -12.37 -0.11
C ILE A 172 7.18 -13.26 0.42
N LEU A 173 6.95 -14.57 0.36
CA LEU A 173 7.88 -15.58 0.88
C LEU A 173 9.07 -15.79 -0.04
N SER A 174 8.81 -15.74 -1.34
CA SER A 174 9.84 -15.88 -2.38
C SER A 174 9.39 -15.24 -3.67
N TYR A 175 10.36 -14.88 -4.48
CA TYR A 175 10.16 -14.41 -5.85
C TYR A 175 11.38 -14.73 -6.72
N VAL A 176 11.15 -14.85 -8.01
CA VAL A 176 12.19 -15.01 -9.04
C VAL A 176 11.84 -14.17 -10.25
N LEU A 177 12.76 -13.30 -10.65
CA LEU A 177 12.73 -12.62 -11.94
C LEU A 177 13.40 -13.50 -12.99
N SER A 178 12.83 -13.57 -14.19
CA SER A 178 13.39 -14.31 -15.33
C SER A 178 13.25 -13.53 -16.63
N GLY A 179 14.22 -13.67 -17.52
CA GLY A 179 14.11 -13.21 -18.92
C GLY A 179 13.37 -14.20 -19.82
N SER A 180 13.11 -15.43 -19.35
CA SER A 180 12.37 -16.48 -20.08
C SER A 180 11.08 -16.83 -19.36
N LEU A 181 10.04 -17.17 -20.12
CA LEU A 181 8.73 -17.61 -19.62
C LEU A 181 8.65 -19.14 -19.45
N GLU A 182 9.77 -19.83 -19.40
CA GLU A 182 9.83 -21.28 -19.16
C GLU A 182 9.41 -21.61 -17.72
N VAL A 183 9.05 -22.88 -17.47
CA VAL A 183 8.53 -23.30 -16.15
C VAL A 183 9.59 -23.21 -15.04
N ASP A 184 10.87 -23.24 -15.38
CA ASP A 184 12.00 -23.36 -14.44
C ASP A 184 12.06 -22.25 -13.40
N PHE A 185 11.73 -20.99 -13.78
CA PHE A 185 11.75 -19.89 -12.81
C PHE A 185 10.61 -19.99 -11.78
N VAL A 186 9.48 -20.58 -12.15
CA VAL A 186 8.38 -20.87 -11.22
C VAL A 186 8.77 -22.00 -10.27
N LEU A 187 9.40 -23.07 -10.78
CA LEU A 187 9.95 -24.14 -9.93
C LEU A 187 11.00 -23.59 -8.96
N LYS A 188 11.90 -22.74 -9.44
CA LYS A 188 12.90 -22.06 -8.60
C LYS A 188 12.24 -21.21 -7.51
N THR A 189 11.13 -20.55 -7.79
CA THR A 189 10.38 -19.78 -6.78
C THR A 189 9.89 -20.67 -5.64
N VAL A 190 9.37 -21.88 -5.96
CA VAL A 190 8.97 -22.87 -4.96
C VAL A 190 10.18 -23.38 -4.16
N HIS A 191 11.30 -23.70 -4.81
CA HIS A 191 12.50 -24.14 -4.12
C HIS A 191 13.02 -23.09 -3.12
N LEU A 192 13.11 -21.82 -3.51
CA LEU A 192 13.52 -20.72 -2.64
C LEU A 192 12.55 -20.53 -1.46
N MET A 193 11.26 -20.69 -1.68
CA MET A 193 10.26 -20.63 -0.61
C MET A 193 10.47 -21.75 0.39
N ILE A 194 10.68 -23.00 -0.06
CA ILE A 194 10.96 -24.14 0.82
C ILE A 194 12.28 -23.95 1.59
N GLU A 195 13.32 -23.48 0.93
CA GLU A 195 14.63 -23.23 1.55
C GLU A 195 14.52 -22.22 2.70
N LYS A 196 13.81 -21.10 2.47
CA LYS A 196 13.70 -20.01 3.45
C LYS A 196 12.66 -20.26 4.54
N HIS A 197 11.57 -20.91 4.23
CA HIS A 197 10.37 -20.99 5.09
C HIS A 197 9.88 -22.41 5.32
N GLY A 198 10.54 -23.43 4.83
CA GLY A 198 10.10 -24.84 4.88
C GLY A 198 9.78 -25.32 6.29
N VAL A 199 10.52 -24.87 7.30
CA VAL A 199 10.27 -25.22 8.72
C VAL A 199 8.88 -24.76 9.21
N SER A 200 8.34 -23.69 8.65
CA SER A 200 7.02 -23.16 9.02
C SER A 200 5.86 -23.75 8.21
N LEU A 201 6.15 -24.59 7.23
CA LEU A 201 5.14 -25.23 6.37
C LEU A 201 4.76 -26.62 6.93
N THR A 202 3.56 -27.05 6.61
CA THR A 202 3.03 -28.36 7.04
C THR A 202 2.42 -29.10 5.84
N ALA A 203 2.15 -30.39 5.99
CA ALA A 203 1.47 -31.20 4.97
C ALA A 203 0.05 -30.69 4.62
N GLU A 204 -0.51 -29.81 5.44
CA GLU A 204 -1.78 -29.14 5.14
C GLU A 204 -1.63 -27.87 4.32
N THR A 205 -0.38 -27.38 4.11
CA THR A 205 -0.14 -26.16 3.34
C THR A 205 -0.59 -26.34 1.90
N ILE A 206 -1.40 -25.41 1.45
CA ILE A 206 -1.96 -25.39 0.09
C ILE A 206 -1.23 -24.33 -0.71
N ILE A 207 -0.69 -24.70 -1.88
CA ILE A 207 -0.24 -23.75 -2.90
C ILE A 207 -1.38 -23.54 -3.91
N HIS A 208 -1.87 -22.31 -4.01
CA HIS A 208 -3.00 -21.95 -4.84
C HIS A 208 -2.56 -21.04 -5.99
N SER A 209 -2.96 -21.40 -7.22
CA SER A 209 -2.63 -20.68 -8.44
C SER A 209 -3.84 -20.48 -9.34
N ASP A 210 -3.67 -19.75 -10.43
CA ASP A 210 -4.57 -19.85 -11.58
C ASP A 210 -4.33 -21.15 -12.37
N GLN A 211 -5.04 -21.31 -13.50
CA GLN A 211 -4.89 -22.45 -14.41
C GLN A 211 -3.85 -22.17 -15.50
N GLY A 212 -2.83 -21.37 -15.24
CA GLY A 212 -1.75 -21.07 -16.17
C GLY A 212 -0.91 -22.31 -16.53
N CYS A 213 -0.30 -22.32 -17.73
CA CYS A 213 0.47 -23.46 -18.24
C CYS A 213 1.64 -23.86 -17.31
N HIS A 214 2.23 -22.92 -16.59
CA HIS A 214 3.29 -23.19 -15.62
C HIS A 214 2.80 -24.10 -14.48
N TYR A 215 1.62 -23.81 -13.94
CA TYR A 215 1.04 -24.49 -12.77
C TYR A 215 0.35 -25.81 -13.12
N THR A 216 -0.02 -26.01 -14.39
CA THR A 216 -0.58 -27.26 -14.93
C THR A 216 0.49 -28.18 -15.53
N SER A 217 1.78 -27.76 -15.51
CA SER A 217 2.90 -28.57 -15.98
C SER A 217 3.15 -29.78 -15.07
N CYS A 218 3.55 -30.91 -15.65
CA CYS A 218 3.91 -32.10 -14.89
C CYS A 218 5.02 -31.84 -13.88
N SER A 219 6.01 -30.98 -14.24
CA SER A 219 7.13 -30.63 -13.37
C SER A 219 6.68 -29.87 -12.11
N PHE A 220 5.74 -28.92 -12.26
CA PHE A 220 5.22 -28.17 -11.11
C PHE A 220 4.39 -29.09 -10.19
N ILE A 221 3.49 -29.89 -10.76
CA ILE A 221 2.65 -30.84 -10.02
C ILE A 221 3.51 -31.82 -9.23
N GLN A 222 4.53 -32.39 -9.87
CA GLN A 222 5.45 -33.33 -9.23
C GLN A 222 6.24 -32.66 -8.10
N LEU A 223 6.77 -31.44 -8.32
CA LEU A 223 7.51 -30.69 -7.31
C LEU A 223 6.65 -30.40 -6.06
N VAL A 224 5.42 -29.92 -6.25
CA VAL A 224 4.50 -29.64 -5.15
C VAL A 224 4.21 -30.90 -4.32
N LYS A 225 4.00 -32.04 -4.99
CA LYS A 225 3.80 -33.34 -4.37
C LYS A 225 5.05 -33.81 -3.60
N ASP A 226 6.23 -33.73 -4.22
CA ASP A 226 7.50 -34.15 -3.61
C ASP A 226 7.85 -33.34 -2.36
N LYS A 227 7.40 -32.08 -2.31
CA LYS A 227 7.56 -31.21 -1.14
C LYS A 227 6.45 -31.37 -0.09
N GLY A 228 5.54 -32.34 -0.27
CA GLY A 228 4.46 -32.62 0.66
C GLY A 228 3.40 -31.51 0.75
N LEU A 229 3.32 -30.66 -0.27
CA LEU A 229 2.33 -29.57 -0.34
C LEU A 229 1.09 -30.04 -1.12
N ARG A 230 -0.03 -29.36 -0.88
CA ARG A 230 -1.29 -29.61 -1.60
C ARG A 230 -1.50 -28.55 -2.66
N GLN A 231 -1.79 -28.96 -3.89
CA GLN A 231 -2.14 -28.03 -4.97
C GLN A 231 -3.62 -27.68 -4.97
N SER A 232 -3.93 -26.42 -5.21
CA SER A 232 -5.28 -25.92 -5.46
C SER A 232 -5.25 -24.92 -6.62
N MET A 233 -6.32 -24.90 -7.42
CA MET A 233 -6.41 -23.97 -8.54
C MET A 233 -7.71 -23.17 -8.48
N SER A 234 -7.63 -21.90 -8.89
CA SER A 234 -8.81 -21.05 -9.04
C SER A 234 -9.73 -21.60 -10.14
N ARG A 235 -11.02 -21.31 -10.02
CA ARG A 235 -11.98 -21.65 -11.07
C ARG A 235 -11.69 -20.84 -12.32
N ARG A 236 -11.92 -21.45 -13.48
CA ARG A 236 -11.66 -20.83 -14.78
C ARG A 236 -12.38 -19.50 -14.93
N GLY A 237 -11.62 -18.46 -15.33
CA GLY A 237 -12.15 -17.11 -15.50
C GLY A 237 -12.52 -16.40 -14.21
N ASN A 238 -12.16 -16.93 -13.04
CA ASN A 238 -12.49 -16.36 -11.75
C ASN A 238 -11.27 -15.74 -11.06
N CYS A 239 -10.90 -14.55 -11.50
CA CYS A 239 -9.77 -13.79 -10.95
C CYS A 239 -9.91 -13.45 -9.46
N TRP A 240 -11.12 -13.49 -8.90
CA TRP A 240 -11.35 -13.23 -7.47
C TRP A 240 -10.70 -14.26 -6.54
N ASP A 241 -10.40 -15.44 -7.05
CA ASP A 241 -9.79 -16.51 -6.26
C ASP A 241 -8.30 -16.23 -5.98
N ASN A 242 -7.65 -15.29 -6.73
CA ASN A 242 -6.27 -14.82 -6.52
C ASN A 242 -6.17 -13.29 -6.33
N ALA A 243 -7.24 -12.64 -5.87
CA ALA A 243 -7.32 -11.18 -5.74
C ALA A 243 -6.19 -10.53 -4.89
N PRO A 244 -5.66 -11.14 -3.80
CA PRO A 244 -4.53 -10.56 -3.08
C PRO A 244 -3.28 -10.41 -3.93
N GLN A 245 -2.97 -11.41 -4.76
CA GLN A 245 -1.81 -11.41 -5.66
C GLN A 245 -1.97 -10.38 -6.78
N GLU A 246 -3.16 -10.30 -7.38
CA GLU A 246 -3.45 -9.26 -8.38
C GLU A 246 -3.32 -7.84 -7.81
N SER A 247 -3.81 -7.62 -6.59
CA SER A 247 -3.69 -6.34 -5.89
C SER A 247 -2.23 -5.99 -5.58
N PHE A 248 -1.42 -6.98 -5.21
CA PHE A 248 0.01 -6.85 -4.99
C PHE A 248 0.73 -6.41 -6.26
N PHE A 249 0.56 -7.12 -7.39
CA PHE A 249 1.19 -6.77 -8.66
C PHE A 249 0.74 -5.41 -9.19
N GLY A 250 -0.54 -5.07 -9.03
CA GLY A 250 -1.05 -3.75 -9.40
C GLY A 250 -0.31 -2.63 -8.67
N ARG A 251 -0.14 -2.76 -7.35
CA ARG A 251 0.58 -1.77 -6.53
C ARG A 251 2.07 -1.71 -6.84
N MET A 252 2.70 -2.86 -7.06
CA MET A 252 4.10 -2.92 -7.48
C MET A 252 4.30 -2.10 -8.75
N LYS A 253 3.50 -2.38 -9.78
CA LYS A 253 3.58 -1.68 -11.07
C LYS A 253 3.28 -0.19 -10.96
N ASP A 254 2.36 0.21 -10.08
CA ASP A 254 2.07 1.63 -9.83
C ASP A 254 3.25 2.35 -9.14
N HIS A 255 4.01 1.66 -8.28
CA HIS A 255 5.13 2.27 -7.54
C HIS A 255 6.45 2.31 -8.31
N ILE A 256 6.74 1.25 -9.07
CA ILE A 256 8.06 1.09 -9.70
C ILE A 256 8.00 1.00 -11.22
N GLY A 257 6.81 0.96 -11.83
CA GLY A 257 6.65 0.76 -13.26
C GLY A 257 7.35 1.81 -14.12
N ASP A 258 7.32 3.09 -13.73
CA ASP A 258 7.99 4.15 -14.47
C ASP A 258 9.50 4.08 -14.31
N ARG A 259 10.02 3.78 -13.13
CA ARG A 259 11.46 3.54 -12.89
C ARG A 259 11.99 2.37 -13.72
N ILE A 260 11.20 1.29 -13.84
CA ILE A 260 11.57 0.11 -14.64
C ILE A 260 11.62 0.44 -16.14
N LYS A 261 10.75 1.32 -16.65
CA LYS A 261 10.79 1.75 -18.06
C LYS A 261 12.09 2.46 -18.43
N GLU A 262 12.75 3.10 -17.47
CA GLU A 262 14.02 3.80 -17.65
C GLU A 262 15.23 2.84 -17.61
N CYS A 263 15.04 1.59 -17.17
CA CYS A 263 16.10 0.59 -17.10
C CYS A 263 16.48 0.07 -18.48
N THR A 264 17.80 -0.08 -18.71
CA THR A 264 18.37 -0.67 -19.91
C THR A 264 18.92 -2.09 -19.68
N THR A 265 19.17 -2.46 -18.41
CA THR A 265 19.71 -3.77 -18.07
C THR A 265 18.77 -4.59 -17.17
N TYR A 266 18.83 -5.91 -17.31
CA TYR A 266 18.11 -6.84 -16.43
C TYR A 266 18.52 -6.67 -14.95
N ARG A 267 19.78 -6.34 -14.69
CA ARG A 267 20.31 -6.14 -13.33
C ARG A 267 19.67 -4.93 -12.65
N ASP A 268 19.45 -3.85 -13.38
CA ASP A 268 18.79 -2.65 -12.84
C ASP A 268 17.33 -2.94 -12.49
N VAL A 269 16.63 -3.67 -13.35
CA VAL A 269 15.26 -4.12 -13.09
C VAL A 269 15.20 -4.98 -11.83
N LEU A 270 16.13 -5.94 -11.69
CA LEU A 270 16.20 -6.80 -10.51
C LEU A 270 16.44 -5.98 -9.23
N ALA A 271 17.39 -5.04 -9.25
CA ALA A 271 17.69 -4.18 -8.09
C ALA A 271 16.48 -3.34 -7.64
N ILE A 272 15.70 -2.79 -8.59
CA ILE A 272 14.48 -2.05 -8.27
C ILE A 272 13.41 -2.97 -7.67
N ILE A 273 13.29 -4.19 -8.17
CA ILE A 273 12.34 -5.18 -7.65
C ILE A 273 12.75 -5.61 -6.24
N ASP A 274 14.04 -5.89 -6.02
CA ASP A 274 14.57 -6.30 -4.71
C ASP A 274 14.32 -5.23 -3.64
N ASP A 275 14.61 -3.94 -3.94
CA ASP A 275 14.31 -2.82 -3.05
C ASP A 275 12.82 -2.69 -2.75
N TRP A 276 11.96 -2.88 -3.78
CA TRP A 276 10.53 -2.80 -3.58
C TRP A 276 9.97 -3.98 -2.77
N MET A 277 10.50 -5.21 -2.97
CA MET A 277 10.11 -6.39 -2.19
C MET A 277 10.48 -6.24 -0.71
N ASP A 278 11.68 -5.71 -0.45
CA ASP A 278 12.10 -5.40 0.91
C ASP A 278 11.18 -4.36 1.56
N TYR A 279 10.93 -3.24 0.86
CA TYR A 279 9.96 -2.24 1.31
C TYR A 279 8.57 -2.83 1.55
N TYR A 280 8.08 -3.69 0.65
CA TYR A 280 6.75 -4.28 0.77
C TYR A 280 6.61 -5.14 2.02
N ASN A 281 7.60 -6.00 2.28
CA ASN A 281 7.56 -6.93 3.40
C ASN A 281 7.85 -6.25 4.75
N ASN A 282 8.72 -5.23 4.79
CA ASN A 282 9.22 -4.65 6.04
C ASN A 282 8.64 -3.28 6.39
N ASP A 283 8.36 -2.42 5.41
CA ASP A 283 8.04 -1.01 5.64
C ASP A 283 6.67 -0.58 5.10
N ARG A 284 6.02 -1.44 4.29
CA ARG A 284 4.71 -1.16 3.77
C ARG A 284 3.63 -1.60 4.73
N TYR A 285 3.26 -0.72 5.65
CA TYR A 285 2.19 -0.98 6.62
C TYR A 285 0.83 -1.09 5.95
N GLN A 286 0.01 -2.04 6.42
CA GLN A 286 -1.32 -2.33 5.89
C GLN A 286 -2.37 -2.22 6.98
N TRP A 287 -3.48 -1.56 6.65
CA TRP A 287 -4.53 -1.31 7.64
C TRP A 287 -5.14 -2.60 8.18
N GLU A 288 -5.32 -3.59 7.28
CA GLU A 288 -5.92 -4.89 7.58
C GLU A 288 -5.00 -5.82 8.38
N LEU A 289 -3.69 -5.58 8.33
CA LEU A 289 -2.69 -6.30 9.12
C LEU A 289 -2.39 -5.60 10.45
N ALA A 290 -3.43 -5.17 11.15
CA ALA A 290 -3.28 -4.45 12.42
C ALA A 290 -2.38 -3.19 12.33
N LYS A 291 -2.26 -2.58 11.17
CA LYS A 291 -1.38 -1.43 10.82
C LYS A 291 0.12 -1.77 10.80
N LEU A 292 0.45 -3.02 10.64
CA LEU A 292 1.80 -3.56 10.57
C LEU A 292 2.20 -3.85 9.11
N SER A 293 3.49 -4.03 8.88
CA SER A 293 3.99 -4.64 7.65
C SER A 293 3.73 -6.15 7.65
N PRO A 294 3.81 -6.83 6.50
CA PRO A 294 3.64 -8.28 6.44
C PRO A 294 4.54 -9.05 7.41
N ASN A 295 5.83 -8.70 7.49
CA ASN A 295 6.78 -9.34 8.39
C ASN A 295 6.52 -9.04 9.87
N GLU A 296 6.16 -7.79 10.20
CA GLU A 296 5.78 -7.43 11.56
C GLU A 296 4.49 -8.14 11.98
N TYR A 297 3.53 -8.25 11.06
CA TYR A 297 2.27 -8.94 11.34
C TYR A 297 2.50 -10.44 11.59
N TYR A 298 3.34 -11.10 10.77
CA TYR A 298 3.72 -12.49 11.03
C TYR A 298 4.39 -12.67 12.39
N LYS A 299 5.33 -11.79 12.75
CA LYS A 299 5.97 -11.82 14.08
C LYS A 299 4.94 -11.61 15.21
N TYR A 300 4.04 -10.64 15.03
CA TYR A 300 3.01 -10.37 16.02
C TYR A 300 2.09 -11.58 16.27
N ILE A 301 1.59 -12.24 15.23
CA ILE A 301 0.69 -13.39 15.39
C ILE A 301 1.40 -14.64 15.93
N THR A 302 2.71 -14.76 15.76
CA THR A 302 3.51 -15.88 16.26
C THR A 302 4.02 -15.66 17.68
N THR A 303 4.28 -14.43 18.09
CA THR A 303 4.84 -14.09 19.41
C THR A 303 3.83 -13.49 20.38
N GLY A 304 2.68 -13.01 19.90
CA GLY A 304 1.71 -12.24 20.69
C GLY A 304 2.16 -10.81 21.02
N ILE A 305 3.36 -10.37 20.59
CA ILE A 305 3.93 -9.07 20.94
C ILE A 305 3.62 -8.05 19.85
N TYR A 306 2.77 -7.07 20.16
CA TYR A 306 2.46 -5.98 19.25
C TYR A 306 3.59 -4.95 19.20
N PRO A 307 4.20 -4.66 18.03
CA PRO A 307 5.46 -3.91 17.97
C PRO A 307 5.32 -2.40 18.18
N ILE A 308 4.13 -1.81 17.99
CA ILE A 308 3.95 -0.36 18.14
C ILE A 308 3.94 0.02 19.62
N LYS A 309 4.99 0.68 20.07
CA LYS A 309 5.18 1.09 21.47
C LYS A 309 4.00 1.93 22.00
N GLY A 310 3.56 1.61 23.22
CA GLY A 310 2.49 2.33 23.90
C GLY A 310 1.08 2.13 23.31
N ARG A 311 0.88 1.13 22.44
CA ARG A 311 -0.42 0.83 21.86
C ARG A 311 -0.81 -0.64 22.02
N LYS A 312 -2.11 -0.83 22.21
CA LYS A 312 -2.71 -2.17 22.11
C LYS A 312 -3.02 -2.47 20.64
N ALA A 313 -2.90 -3.74 20.27
CA ALA A 313 -3.33 -4.20 18.97
C ALA A 313 -4.80 -3.78 18.70
N PRO A 314 -5.16 -3.39 17.48
CA PRO A 314 -6.55 -3.19 17.13
C PRO A 314 -7.32 -4.51 17.31
N VAL A 315 -8.50 -4.45 17.91
CA VAL A 315 -9.43 -5.58 17.93
C VAL A 315 -9.89 -5.81 16.47
N ASP A 316 -9.83 -7.05 16.01
CA ASP A 316 -10.33 -7.37 14.68
C ASP A 316 -11.85 -7.17 14.58
N LYS A 317 -12.38 -7.12 13.34
CA LYS A 317 -13.82 -6.97 13.08
C LYS A 317 -14.67 -8.15 13.60
N ILE A 318 -14.04 -9.24 14.04
CA ILE A 318 -14.66 -10.47 14.54
C ILE A 318 -14.60 -10.53 16.08
N GLY A 319 -14.04 -9.50 16.75
CA GLY A 319 -13.97 -9.43 18.22
C GLY A 319 -12.94 -10.38 18.84
N ARG A 320 -12.07 -11.02 18.03
CA ARG A 320 -10.94 -11.79 18.53
C ARG A 320 -9.75 -10.87 18.72
N ALA A 321 -9.25 -10.74 19.94
CA ALA A 321 -7.89 -10.28 20.13
C ALA A 321 -6.99 -11.26 19.37
N HIS A 322 -6.14 -10.77 18.47
CA HIS A 322 -5.11 -11.60 17.88
C HIS A 322 -4.18 -12.03 19.03
N VAL A 323 -4.34 -13.25 19.53
CA VAL A 323 -3.46 -13.94 20.48
C VAL A 323 -2.66 -14.95 19.70
#